data_4f21ce561a401c02435115739a3ce7be
#
_entry.id   4f21ce561a401c02435115739a3ce7be
#
_cell.length_a   1.000
_cell.length_b   1.000
_cell.length_c   1.000
_cell.angle_alpha   90.00
_cell.angle_beta   90.00
_cell.angle_gamma   90.00
#
_symmetry.space_group_name_H-M   'P 1'
#
loop_
_entity.id
_entity.type
_entity.pdbx_description
1 polymer ?
#
loop_
_entity_poly.entity_id
_entity_poly.type
_entity_poly.pdbx_seq_one_letter_code
_entity_poly.pdbx_strand_id
1 'polypeptide(L)'
;VDEIFSRDGIQQVLSEVFREVDIFQNDIPLFLQRFVSPLSTIGPNYYKYYLMDTLNVNGQKCVDLGFVPFNSETFGFTGHLYVTLDSTYFVQKAILNVPKDINLNFVSRMTIEQIFERTSDSTRIIKKDDISVNFKLSEKTKGMYARRLNVYSNQSFEEPNAEQAQIFKSSAPVIISKDAYRQPDDFWISNRPGEAIKKNPNSVEKLMVKLRSVPVFYVTEKVVTTLVS
;
A
#
# COMPACT_ATOMS: atom_id res chain seq x y z
N VAL A 1 -8.83 -14.67 20.64
CA VAL A 1 -7.38 -14.33 20.65
C VAL A 1 -6.62 -15.31 19.75
N ASP A 2 -7.04 -16.55 19.67
CA ASP A 2 -6.34 -17.59 18.89
C ASP A 2 -6.59 -17.53 17.37
N GLU A 3 -7.70 -16.95 16.95
CA GLU A 3 -8.08 -16.90 15.52
C GLU A 3 -7.21 -16.00 14.65
N ILE A 4 -6.64 -14.93 15.20
CA ILE A 4 -5.84 -13.97 14.44
C ILE A 4 -4.38 -14.40 14.35
N PHE A 5 -3.89 -15.09 15.38
CA PHE A 5 -2.60 -15.77 15.32
C PHE A 5 -2.73 -17.15 14.65
N SER A 6 -3.92 -17.51 14.17
CA SER A 6 -4.08 -18.63 13.28
C SER A 6 -3.34 -18.31 11.97
N ARG A 7 -2.88 -19.34 11.31
CA ARG A 7 -2.22 -19.26 9.99
C ARG A 7 -3.05 -18.44 9.00
N ASP A 8 -4.36 -18.64 9.00
CA ASP A 8 -5.30 -17.99 8.09
C ASP A 8 -5.45 -16.51 8.38
N GLY A 9 -5.48 -16.10 9.65
CA GLY A 9 -5.55 -14.70 10.04
C GLY A 9 -4.31 -13.90 9.63
N ILE A 10 -3.12 -14.46 9.84
CA ILE A 10 -1.86 -13.80 9.42
C ILE A 10 -1.78 -13.72 7.89
N GLN A 11 -2.16 -14.77 7.17
CA GLN A 11 -2.20 -14.75 5.70
C GLN A 11 -3.17 -13.70 5.17
N GLN A 12 -4.35 -13.58 5.77
CA GLN A 12 -5.33 -12.57 5.40
C GLN A 12 -4.79 -11.16 5.60
N VAL A 13 -4.17 -10.89 6.75
CA VAL A 13 -3.53 -9.59 7.05
C VAL A 13 -2.43 -9.28 6.03
N LEU A 14 -1.56 -10.24 5.74
CA LEU A 14 -0.49 -10.05 4.77
C LEU A 14 -1.05 -9.83 3.36
N SER A 15 -2.09 -10.57 2.96
CA SER A 15 -2.72 -10.40 1.65
C SER A 15 -3.27 -9.00 1.46
N GLU A 16 -3.84 -8.39 2.51
CA GLU A 16 -4.36 -7.02 2.44
C GLU A 16 -3.23 -5.96 2.35
N VAL A 17 -2.10 -6.17 3.05
CA VAL A 17 -0.94 -5.28 2.93
C VAL A 17 -0.30 -5.37 1.54
N PHE A 18 -0.34 -6.56 0.92
CA PHE A 18 0.21 -6.79 -0.42
C PHE A 18 -0.80 -6.52 -1.56
N ARG A 19 -2.05 -6.22 -1.23
CA ARG A 19 -3.07 -5.89 -2.23
C ARG A 19 -2.70 -4.62 -2.99
N GLU A 20 -2.87 -4.66 -4.30
CA GLU A 20 -2.81 -3.45 -5.12
C GLU A 20 -4.04 -2.58 -4.86
N VAL A 21 -3.80 -1.29 -4.72
CA VAL A 21 -4.85 -0.29 -4.53
C VAL A 21 -4.85 0.63 -5.74
N ASP A 22 -5.96 0.65 -6.47
CA ASP A 22 -6.20 1.62 -7.53
C ASP A 22 -7.25 2.64 -7.06
N ILE A 23 -6.78 3.85 -6.76
CA ILE A 23 -7.67 4.93 -6.28
C ILE A 23 -8.59 5.51 -7.35
N PHE A 24 -8.38 5.17 -8.62
CA PHE A 24 -9.21 5.62 -9.74
C PHE A 24 -10.38 4.68 -10.03
N GLN A 25 -10.43 3.52 -9.38
CA GLN A 25 -11.62 2.67 -9.37
C GLN A 25 -12.72 3.30 -8.50
N ASN A 26 -13.98 2.97 -8.81
CA ASN A 26 -15.09 3.47 -8.00
C ASN A 26 -15.05 2.93 -6.56
N ASP A 27 -14.67 1.65 -6.41
CA ASP A 27 -14.56 0.97 -5.14
C ASP A 27 -13.16 0.43 -4.92
N ILE A 28 -12.65 0.59 -3.72
CA ILE A 28 -11.37 0.04 -3.26
C ILE A 28 -11.68 -1.07 -2.25
N PRO A 29 -11.47 -2.35 -2.61
CA PRO A 29 -11.70 -3.45 -1.69
C PRO A 29 -10.57 -3.54 -0.66
N LEU A 30 -10.91 -3.44 0.64
CA LEU A 30 -9.99 -3.56 1.76
C LEU A 30 -10.66 -4.37 2.88
N PHE A 31 -9.96 -5.37 3.43
CA PHE A 31 -10.43 -6.18 4.57
C PHE A 31 -11.87 -6.70 4.41
N LEU A 32 -12.19 -7.23 3.23
CA LEU A 32 -13.52 -7.74 2.86
C LEU A 32 -14.63 -6.67 2.79
N GLN A 33 -14.29 -5.40 2.94
CA GLN A 33 -15.19 -4.26 2.78
C GLN A 33 -14.89 -3.53 1.47
N ARG A 34 -15.86 -2.80 0.97
CA ARG A 34 -15.70 -1.94 -0.21
C ARG A 34 -15.73 -0.48 0.23
N PHE A 35 -14.63 0.19 0.06
CA PHE A 35 -14.50 1.62 0.32
C PHE A 35 -14.77 2.39 -0.95
N VAL A 36 -15.62 3.39 -0.89
CA VAL A 36 -15.83 4.30 -2.02
C VAL A 36 -14.58 5.14 -2.22
N SER A 37 -14.09 5.21 -3.44
CA SER A 37 -12.94 6.08 -3.76
C SER A 37 -13.36 7.55 -3.75
N PRO A 38 -12.51 8.47 -3.26
CA PRO A 38 -12.76 9.90 -3.40
C PRO A 38 -12.74 10.38 -4.86
N LEU A 39 -12.20 9.59 -5.77
CA LEU A 39 -12.17 9.88 -7.21
C LEU A 39 -13.26 9.14 -8.00
N SER A 40 -14.15 8.43 -7.30
CA SER A 40 -15.26 7.72 -7.94
C SER A 40 -16.29 8.68 -8.56
N THR A 41 -17.06 8.17 -9.50
CA THR A 41 -18.16 8.93 -10.13
C THR A 41 -19.23 9.36 -9.12
N ILE A 42 -19.41 8.62 -8.03
CA ILE A 42 -20.32 8.96 -6.92
C ILE A 42 -19.64 9.77 -5.81
N GLY A 43 -18.35 10.03 -5.93
CA GLY A 43 -17.56 10.75 -4.93
C GLY A 43 -18.19 12.06 -4.47
N PRO A 44 -18.68 12.95 -5.36
CA PRO A 44 -19.32 14.21 -4.97
C PRO A 44 -20.56 14.04 -4.10
N ASN A 45 -21.27 12.92 -4.22
CA ASN A 45 -22.45 12.59 -3.38
C ASN A 45 -22.08 11.86 -2.08
N TYR A 46 -20.83 11.42 -1.96
CA TYR A 46 -20.35 10.61 -0.85
C TYR A 46 -19.41 11.37 0.08
N TYR A 47 -18.65 12.34 -0.47
CA TYR A 47 -17.62 13.10 0.24
C TYR A 47 -17.88 14.59 0.23
N LYS A 48 -17.49 15.26 1.32
CA LYS A 48 -17.26 16.70 1.38
C LYS A 48 -15.81 16.97 0.99
N TYR A 49 -15.60 17.92 0.10
CA TYR A 49 -14.26 18.34 -0.34
C TYR A 49 -13.99 19.76 0.14
N TYR A 50 -12.76 19.99 0.57
CA TYR A 50 -12.31 21.27 1.11
C TYR A 50 -11.03 21.70 0.40
N LEU A 51 -11.03 22.91 -0.16
CA LEU A 51 -9.79 23.53 -0.62
C LEU A 51 -9.00 23.98 0.61
N MET A 52 -7.84 23.35 0.85
CA MET A 52 -7.03 23.62 2.03
C MET A 52 -5.95 24.66 1.74
N ASP A 53 -5.00 24.34 0.87
CA ASP A 53 -3.85 25.18 0.57
C ASP A 53 -3.35 24.92 -0.86
N THR A 54 -2.39 25.73 -1.27
CA THR A 54 -1.65 25.55 -2.53
C THR A 54 -0.20 25.36 -2.23
N LEU A 55 0.38 24.26 -2.71
CA LEU A 55 1.77 23.89 -2.45
C LEU A 55 2.43 23.25 -3.68
N ASN A 56 3.75 23.09 -3.63
CA ASN A 56 4.48 22.38 -4.65
C ASN A 56 4.64 20.89 -4.28
N VAL A 57 4.24 20.01 -5.19
CA VAL A 57 4.45 18.57 -5.10
C VAL A 57 5.28 18.14 -6.31
N ASN A 58 6.46 17.59 -6.08
CA ASN A 58 7.39 17.14 -7.13
C ASN A 58 7.63 18.20 -8.23
N GLY A 59 7.77 19.48 -7.83
CA GLY A 59 8.00 20.59 -8.75
C GLY A 59 6.76 21.13 -9.46
N GLN A 60 5.58 20.54 -9.23
CA GLN A 60 4.31 21.01 -9.77
C GLN A 60 3.50 21.77 -8.72
N LYS A 61 2.89 22.89 -9.14
CA LYS A 61 1.98 23.64 -8.27
C LYS A 61 0.64 22.90 -8.18
N CYS A 62 0.28 22.49 -6.97
CA CYS A 62 -0.92 21.73 -6.69
C CYS A 62 -1.79 22.42 -5.66
N VAL A 63 -3.09 22.21 -5.75
CA VAL A 63 -4.03 22.48 -4.67
C VAL A 63 -4.13 21.23 -3.78
N ASP A 64 -4.13 21.43 -2.48
CA ASP A 64 -4.49 20.41 -1.49
C ASP A 64 -6.02 20.38 -1.34
N LEU A 65 -6.62 19.31 -1.81
CA LEU A 65 -8.05 19.05 -1.70
C LEU A 65 -8.28 18.03 -0.59
N GLY A 66 -8.61 18.50 0.60
CA GLY A 66 -9.01 17.63 1.71
C GLY A 66 -10.38 17.03 1.45
N PHE A 67 -10.61 15.79 1.88
CA PHE A 67 -11.91 15.13 1.75
C PHE A 67 -12.27 14.31 2.98
N VAL A 68 -13.57 14.26 3.30
CA VAL A 68 -14.15 13.45 4.37
C VAL A 68 -15.51 12.90 3.92
N PRO A 69 -15.93 11.68 4.32
CA PRO A 69 -17.27 11.19 4.02
C PRO A 69 -18.35 12.09 4.66
N PHE A 70 -19.51 12.16 4.06
CA PHE A 70 -20.68 12.84 4.67
C PHE A 70 -21.11 12.15 5.97
N ASN A 71 -21.00 10.84 6.01
CA ASN A 71 -21.26 10.01 7.19
C ASN A 71 -19.99 9.24 7.58
N SER A 72 -19.53 9.41 8.83
CA SER A 72 -18.33 8.77 9.36
C SER A 72 -18.44 7.25 9.54
N GLU A 73 -19.67 6.72 9.58
CA GLU A 73 -19.92 5.27 9.71
C GLU A 73 -19.87 4.52 8.38
N THR A 74 -19.79 5.25 7.27
CA THR A 74 -19.72 4.62 5.94
C THR A 74 -18.29 4.25 5.57
N PHE A 75 -18.12 3.19 4.76
CA PHE A 75 -16.82 2.75 4.27
C PHE A 75 -16.25 3.75 3.25
N GLY A 76 -15.73 4.84 3.76
CA GLY A 76 -15.05 5.89 3.03
C GLY A 76 -13.72 6.24 3.69
N PHE A 77 -12.91 6.99 2.97
CA PHE A 77 -11.63 7.48 3.45
C PHE A 77 -11.74 8.93 3.92
N THR A 78 -10.83 9.33 4.77
CA THR A 78 -10.48 10.74 4.96
C THR A 78 -9.10 10.97 4.39
N GLY A 79 -8.79 12.17 3.90
CA GLY A 79 -7.45 12.41 3.39
C GLY A 79 -7.31 13.63 2.50
N HIS A 80 -6.30 13.57 1.63
CA HIS A 80 -5.88 14.67 0.78
C HIS A 80 -5.59 14.20 -0.64
N LEU A 81 -6.06 14.97 -1.60
CA LEU A 81 -5.70 14.85 -3.01
C LEU A 81 -4.92 16.10 -3.42
N TYR A 82 -3.73 15.91 -3.95
CA TYR A 82 -2.91 17.00 -4.47
C TYR A 82 -3.10 17.06 -5.99
N VAL A 83 -3.84 18.05 -6.44
CA VAL A 83 -4.29 18.19 -7.83
C VAL A 83 -3.56 19.35 -8.48
N THR A 84 -2.98 19.14 -9.66
CA THR A 84 -2.28 20.21 -10.39
C THR A 84 -3.21 21.34 -10.77
N LEU A 85 -2.69 22.58 -10.69
CA LEU A 85 -3.44 23.80 -11.06
C LEU A 85 -3.26 24.18 -12.53
N ASP A 86 -3.07 23.18 -13.37
CA ASP A 86 -3.09 23.33 -14.82
C ASP A 86 -4.45 22.89 -15.40
N SER A 87 -4.62 23.00 -16.70
CA SER A 87 -5.87 22.60 -17.36
C SER A 87 -6.14 21.09 -17.33
N THR A 88 -5.21 20.30 -16.82
CA THR A 88 -5.32 18.82 -16.79
C THR A 88 -5.90 18.30 -15.48
N TYR A 89 -5.84 19.09 -14.40
CA TYR A 89 -6.30 18.67 -13.06
C TYR A 89 -5.76 17.29 -12.65
N PHE A 90 -4.48 17.07 -12.90
CA PHE A 90 -3.85 15.78 -12.66
C PHE A 90 -3.65 15.55 -11.16
N VAL A 91 -4.04 14.37 -10.67
CA VAL A 91 -3.77 13.96 -9.29
C VAL A 91 -2.31 13.55 -9.17
N GLN A 92 -1.49 14.42 -8.59
CA GLN A 92 -0.05 14.21 -8.42
C GLN A 92 0.26 13.30 -7.22
N LYS A 93 -0.55 13.43 -6.16
CA LYS A 93 -0.41 12.65 -4.93
C LYS A 93 -1.78 12.45 -4.28
N ALA A 94 -1.96 11.30 -3.67
CA ALA A 94 -3.12 11.00 -2.84
C ALA A 94 -2.70 10.42 -1.49
N ILE A 95 -3.36 10.84 -0.43
CA ILE A 95 -3.24 10.28 0.92
C ILE A 95 -4.63 9.89 1.37
N LEU A 96 -4.85 8.59 1.58
CA LEU A 96 -6.11 8.05 2.06
C LEU A 96 -5.90 7.44 3.45
N ASN A 97 -6.70 7.86 4.40
CA ASN A 97 -6.71 7.29 5.75
C ASN A 97 -8.05 6.61 6.00
N VAL A 98 -8.01 5.42 6.56
CA VAL A 98 -9.21 4.79 7.07
C VAL A 98 -9.59 5.47 8.39
N PRO A 99 -10.81 6.03 8.51
CA PRO A 99 -11.27 6.65 9.75
C PRO A 99 -11.28 5.67 10.91
N LYS A 100 -11.01 6.17 12.12
CA LYS A 100 -10.96 5.33 13.34
C LYS A 100 -12.33 4.77 13.74
N ASP A 101 -13.40 5.47 13.34
CA ASP A 101 -14.78 5.10 13.67
C ASP A 101 -15.27 3.90 12.85
N ILE A 102 -14.55 3.57 11.77
CA ILE A 102 -14.82 2.37 10.98
C ILE A 102 -14.19 1.16 11.66
N ASN A 103 -15.02 0.25 12.12
CA ASN A 103 -14.54 -1.00 12.69
C ASN A 103 -14.07 -1.95 11.58
N LEU A 104 -12.77 -1.94 11.31
CA LEU A 104 -12.10 -2.94 10.50
C LEU A 104 -11.37 -3.91 11.42
N ASN A 105 -12.03 -4.94 11.88
CA ASN A 105 -11.50 -6.00 12.75
C ASN A 105 -9.97 -5.95 12.92
N PHE A 106 -9.50 -5.51 14.11
CA PHE A 106 -8.06 -5.44 14.47
C PHE A 106 -7.21 -4.36 13.78
N VAL A 107 -7.71 -3.62 12.81
CA VAL A 107 -7.01 -2.50 12.19
C VAL A 107 -7.27 -1.23 12.98
N SER A 108 -6.25 -0.71 13.65
CA SER A 108 -6.37 0.54 14.41
C SER A 108 -6.07 1.78 13.57
N ARG A 109 -5.31 1.63 12.50
CA ARG A 109 -4.99 2.68 11.53
C ARG A 109 -4.53 2.06 10.22
N MET A 110 -4.98 2.64 9.11
CA MET A 110 -4.43 2.35 7.79
C MET A 110 -4.27 3.66 7.02
N THR A 111 -3.13 3.79 6.36
CA THR A 111 -2.84 4.92 5.48
C THR A 111 -2.31 4.38 4.15
N ILE A 112 -2.81 4.92 3.06
CA ILE A 112 -2.37 4.67 1.69
C ILE A 112 -1.87 5.99 1.15
N GLU A 113 -0.61 6.05 0.74
CA GLU A 113 -0.01 7.20 0.06
C GLU A 113 0.44 6.77 -1.33
N GLN A 114 -0.07 7.43 -2.34
CA GLN A 114 0.32 7.18 -3.73
C GLN A 114 0.80 8.46 -4.38
N ILE A 115 1.89 8.36 -5.14
CA ILE A 115 2.45 9.45 -5.94
C ILE A 115 2.43 9.01 -7.40
N PHE A 116 1.93 9.90 -8.23
CA PHE A 116 1.77 9.68 -9.67
C PHE A 116 2.65 10.65 -10.45
N GLU A 117 3.00 10.25 -11.65
CA GLU A 117 3.67 11.08 -12.64
C GLU A 117 2.92 10.97 -13.96
N ARG A 118 2.92 12.05 -14.72
CA ARG A 118 2.35 12.07 -16.06
C ARG A 118 3.49 12.00 -17.06
N THR A 119 3.39 11.06 -17.97
CA THR A 119 4.33 10.90 -19.08
C THR A 119 4.06 11.93 -20.19
N SER A 120 4.97 12.05 -21.15
CA SER A 120 4.84 12.97 -22.28
C SER A 120 3.61 12.72 -23.15
N ASP A 121 3.15 11.47 -23.22
CA ASP A 121 1.92 11.06 -23.94
C ASP A 121 0.65 11.19 -23.08
N SER A 122 0.77 11.84 -21.93
CA SER A 122 -0.32 12.05 -20.95
C SER A 122 -0.81 10.78 -20.23
N THR A 123 -0.09 9.68 -20.31
CA THR A 123 -0.36 8.47 -19.54
C THR A 123 0.00 8.71 -18.06
N ARG A 124 -0.86 8.24 -17.16
CA ARG A 124 -0.61 8.26 -15.72
C ARG A 124 0.18 7.01 -15.33
N ILE A 125 1.27 7.23 -14.61
CA ILE A 125 2.06 6.14 -14.02
C ILE A 125 2.20 6.36 -12.52
N ILE A 126 2.22 5.25 -11.78
CA ILE A 126 2.51 5.29 -10.35
C ILE A 126 4.03 5.32 -10.14
N LYS A 127 4.51 6.23 -9.31
CA LYS A 127 5.93 6.34 -8.92
C LYS A 127 6.19 5.77 -7.53
N LYS A 128 5.22 5.90 -6.65
CA LYS A 128 5.32 5.42 -5.27
C LYS A 128 3.96 4.92 -4.81
N ASP A 129 3.96 3.77 -4.15
CA ASP A 129 2.81 3.21 -3.45
C ASP A 129 3.24 2.77 -2.06
N ASP A 130 2.73 3.43 -1.04
CA ASP A 130 3.13 3.27 0.36
C ASP A 130 1.89 2.96 1.19
N ILE A 131 1.75 1.73 1.60
CA ILE A 131 0.64 1.27 2.44
C ILE A 131 1.17 0.94 3.81
N SER A 132 0.60 1.57 4.83
CA SER A 132 0.92 1.30 6.23
C SER A 132 -0.32 0.92 7.01
N VAL A 133 -0.21 -0.12 7.81
CA VAL A 133 -1.30 -0.67 8.62
C VAL A 133 -0.82 -0.93 10.03
N ASN A 134 -1.57 -0.45 11.01
CA ASN A 134 -1.40 -0.79 12.41
C ASN A 134 -2.48 -1.78 12.83
N PHE A 135 -2.07 -2.96 13.22
CA PHE A 135 -2.95 -3.99 13.76
C PHE A 135 -2.90 -3.97 15.28
N LYS A 136 -4.06 -4.08 15.92
CA LYS A 136 -4.17 -4.12 17.36
C LYS A 136 -5.24 -5.15 17.77
N LEU A 137 -4.83 -6.18 18.46
CA LEU A 137 -5.71 -7.28 18.88
C LEU A 137 -6.67 -6.90 20.02
N SER A 138 -6.21 -6.04 20.90
CA SER A 138 -6.99 -5.44 21.99
C SER A 138 -6.31 -4.15 22.42
N GLU A 139 -7.03 -3.32 23.18
CA GLU A 139 -6.45 -2.07 23.71
C GLU A 139 -5.22 -2.30 24.60
N LYS A 140 -5.14 -3.46 25.23
CA LYS A 140 -4.06 -3.85 26.16
C LYS A 140 -2.85 -4.47 25.47
N THR A 141 -2.92 -4.81 24.18
CA THR A 141 -1.82 -5.46 23.46
C THR A 141 -0.96 -4.45 22.71
N LYS A 142 0.34 -4.75 22.61
CA LYS A 142 1.23 -4.04 21.69
C LYS A 142 0.81 -4.38 20.26
N GLY A 143 0.39 -3.37 19.50
CA GLY A 143 0.00 -3.55 18.12
C GLY A 143 1.18 -3.98 17.23
N MET A 144 0.87 -4.53 16.07
CA MET A 144 1.81 -4.85 15.02
C MET A 144 1.71 -3.77 13.92
N TYR A 145 2.85 -3.29 13.45
CA TYR A 145 2.94 -2.36 12.33
C TYR A 145 3.46 -3.08 11.10
N ALA A 146 2.70 -3.02 10.01
CA ALA A 146 3.12 -3.50 8.71
C ALA A 146 3.16 -2.33 7.71
N ARG A 147 4.17 -2.29 6.86
CA ARG A 147 4.30 -1.30 5.78
C ARG A 147 4.80 -1.98 4.52
N ARG A 148 4.15 -1.68 3.41
CA ARG A 148 4.65 -1.97 2.07
C ARG A 148 5.01 -0.65 1.39
N LEU A 149 6.23 -0.54 0.91
CA LEU A 149 6.69 0.60 0.12
C LEU A 149 7.18 0.10 -1.23
N ASN A 150 6.47 0.44 -2.29
CA ASN A 150 6.87 0.22 -3.66
C ASN A 150 7.30 1.56 -4.28
N VAL A 151 8.49 1.57 -4.88
CA VAL A 151 9.00 2.69 -5.66
C VAL A 151 9.29 2.18 -7.06
N TYR A 152 8.66 2.80 -8.05
CA TYR A 152 8.78 2.40 -9.44
C TYR A 152 9.75 3.32 -10.16
N SER A 153 10.74 2.75 -10.82
CA SER A 153 11.76 3.45 -11.59
C SER A 153 12.00 2.75 -12.93
N ASN A 154 12.64 3.44 -13.85
CA ASN A 154 13.04 2.89 -15.15
C ASN A 154 11.86 2.28 -15.95
N GLN A 155 10.71 2.94 -15.90
CA GLN A 155 9.53 2.51 -16.65
C GLN A 155 9.80 2.68 -18.16
N SER A 156 9.51 1.63 -18.95
CA SER A 156 9.57 1.63 -20.39
C SER A 156 8.21 1.30 -20.98
N PHE A 157 7.88 1.93 -22.09
CA PHE A 157 6.65 1.67 -22.88
C PHE A 157 6.98 0.93 -24.18
N GLU A 158 8.18 0.39 -24.29
CA GLU A 158 8.57 -0.45 -25.42
C GLU A 158 7.83 -1.79 -25.39
N GLU A 159 7.69 -2.41 -26.55
CA GLU A 159 7.11 -3.75 -26.62
C GLU A 159 7.94 -4.74 -25.78
N PRO A 160 7.27 -5.57 -24.95
CA PRO A 160 7.99 -6.51 -24.11
C PRO A 160 8.76 -7.54 -24.97
N ASN A 161 9.99 -7.84 -24.57
CA ASN A 161 10.75 -8.92 -25.19
C ASN A 161 10.09 -10.29 -24.92
N ALA A 162 10.60 -11.36 -25.54
CA ALA A 162 10.01 -12.71 -25.47
C ALA A 162 9.90 -13.25 -24.02
N GLU A 163 10.90 -12.96 -23.16
CA GLU A 163 10.89 -13.36 -21.73
C GLU A 163 9.84 -12.57 -20.95
N GLN A 164 9.81 -11.26 -21.13
CA GLN A 164 8.83 -10.39 -20.51
C GLN A 164 7.41 -10.74 -20.94
N ALA A 165 7.21 -11.04 -22.24
CA ALA A 165 5.91 -11.46 -22.76
C ALA A 165 5.40 -12.77 -22.13
N GLN A 166 6.29 -13.69 -21.73
CA GLN A 166 5.92 -14.89 -20.99
C GLN A 166 5.45 -14.55 -19.56
N ILE A 167 6.10 -13.59 -18.90
CA ILE A 167 5.70 -13.10 -17.57
C ILE A 167 4.31 -12.50 -17.63
N PHE A 168 4.01 -11.66 -18.62
CA PHE A 168 2.68 -11.04 -18.79
C PHE A 168 1.56 -12.04 -19.15
N LYS A 169 1.90 -13.21 -19.71
CA LYS A 169 0.93 -14.30 -19.95
C LYS A 169 0.59 -15.10 -18.70
N SER A 170 1.37 -14.96 -17.65
CA SER A 170 1.08 -15.64 -16.38
C SER A 170 -0.15 -15.04 -15.72
N SER A 171 -1.07 -15.89 -15.27
CA SER A 171 -2.22 -15.48 -14.46
C SER A 171 -1.85 -15.20 -13.00
N ALA A 172 -0.60 -15.45 -12.60
CA ALA A 172 -0.12 -15.21 -11.25
C ALA A 172 0.09 -13.72 -11.01
N PRO A 173 -0.52 -13.12 -9.97
CA PRO A 173 -0.39 -11.69 -9.67
C PRO A 173 1.03 -11.30 -9.26
N VAL A 174 1.82 -12.26 -8.80
CA VAL A 174 3.23 -12.09 -8.40
C VAL A 174 4.04 -13.29 -8.86
N ILE A 175 5.14 -13.03 -9.54
CA ILE A 175 6.11 -14.05 -9.94
C ILE A 175 7.38 -13.80 -9.15
N ILE A 176 7.74 -14.77 -8.30
CA ILE A 176 8.97 -14.72 -7.51
C ILE A 176 10.01 -15.62 -8.17
N SER A 177 11.14 -15.05 -8.56
CA SER A 177 12.24 -15.85 -9.12
C SER A 177 12.81 -16.80 -8.07
N LYS A 178 13.32 -17.96 -8.49
CA LYS A 178 13.93 -18.96 -7.60
C LYS A 178 15.09 -18.40 -6.77
N ASP A 179 15.75 -17.37 -7.28
CA ASP A 179 16.92 -16.75 -6.65
C ASP A 179 16.57 -15.45 -5.89
N ALA A 180 15.29 -15.06 -5.83
CA ALA A 180 14.88 -13.82 -5.16
C ALA A 180 15.34 -13.76 -3.69
N TYR A 181 15.35 -14.88 -2.99
CA TYR A 181 15.75 -14.97 -1.57
C TYR A 181 17.26 -15.20 -1.36
N ARG A 182 18.03 -15.40 -2.44
CA ARG A 182 19.47 -15.67 -2.41
C ARG A 182 20.33 -14.48 -2.79
N GLN A 183 19.69 -13.31 -2.98
CA GLN A 183 20.43 -12.11 -3.34
C GLN A 183 21.35 -11.68 -2.21
N PRO A 184 22.60 -11.26 -2.50
CA PRO A 184 23.55 -10.80 -1.50
C PRO A 184 23.09 -9.49 -0.84
N ASP A 185 23.62 -9.22 0.35
CA ASP A 185 23.23 -8.01 1.11
C ASP A 185 23.50 -6.71 0.34
N ASP A 186 24.55 -6.63 -0.46
CA ASP A 186 24.89 -5.48 -1.30
C ASP A 186 23.79 -5.20 -2.34
N PHE A 187 23.16 -6.23 -2.88
CA PHE A 187 21.99 -6.09 -3.76
C PHE A 187 20.84 -5.38 -3.02
N TRP A 188 20.53 -5.84 -1.81
CA TRP A 188 19.45 -5.25 -1.00
C TRP A 188 19.76 -3.83 -0.56
N ILE A 189 21.01 -3.54 -0.20
CA ILE A 189 21.46 -2.18 0.16
C ILE A 189 21.27 -1.24 -1.04
N SER A 190 21.67 -1.67 -2.24
CA SER A 190 21.63 -0.85 -3.45
C SER A 190 20.22 -0.63 -3.98
N ASN A 191 19.32 -1.60 -3.78
CA ASN A 191 17.98 -1.59 -4.37
C ASN A 191 16.87 -1.18 -3.38
N ARG A 192 17.16 -1.01 -2.10
CA ARG A 192 16.18 -0.51 -1.13
C ARG A 192 15.93 0.98 -1.33
N PRO A 193 14.67 1.43 -1.39
CA PRO A 193 14.36 2.85 -1.40
C PRO A 193 14.97 3.54 -0.18
N GLY A 194 15.61 4.69 -0.37
CA GLY A 194 16.30 5.43 0.71
C GLY A 194 15.41 5.77 1.91
N GLU A 195 14.10 5.92 1.69
CA GLU A 195 13.12 6.12 2.76
C GLU A 195 12.90 4.87 3.65
N ALA A 196 13.19 3.67 3.15
CA ALA A 196 13.08 2.43 3.90
C ALA A 196 14.26 2.22 4.88
N ILE A 197 15.38 2.90 4.66
CA ILE A 197 16.65 2.74 5.40
C ILE A 197 16.65 3.47 6.74
N LYS A 198 15.70 4.36 7.01
CA LYS A 198 15.66 5.21 8.24
C LYS A 198 15.41 4.43 9.54
N LYS A 199 15.15 3.14 9.52
CA LYS A 199 15.07 2.32 10.75
C LYS A 199 16.32 1.46 10.87
N ASN A 200 16.97 1.57 12.03
CA ASN A 200 18.14 0.79 12.43
C ASN A 200 17.98 -0.68 12.00
N PRO A 201 18.82 -1.23 11.09
CA PRO A 201 18.70 -2.61 10.59
C PRO A 201 18.67 -3.63 11.73
N ASN A 202 19.38 -3.38 12.82
CA ASN A 202 19.35 -4.22 14.02
C ASN A 202 17.98 -4.30 14.70
N SER A 203 17.04 -3.38 14.45
CA SER A 203 15.70 -3.43 15.03
C SER A 203 14.79 -4.41 14.29
N VAL A 204 14.95 -4.53 12.98
CA VAL A 204 14.17 -5.49 12.16
C VAL A 204 14.67 -6.90 12.43
N GLU A 205 15.99 -7.09 12.49
CA GLU A 205 16.60 -8.39 12.80
C GLU A 205 16.21 -8.86 14.21
N LYS A 206 16.28 -7.99 15.22
CA LYS A 206 15.81 -8.30 16.57
C LYS A 206 14.32 -8.59 16.62
N LEU A 207 13.51 -7.89 15.83
CA LEU A 207 12.08 -8.16 15.71
C LEU A 207 11.84 -9.52 15.07
N MET A 208 12.55 -9.84 13.99
CA MET A 208 12.45 -11.14 13.29
C MET A 208 12.90 -12.30 14.18
N VAL A 209 14.01 -12.15 14.91
CA VAL A 209 14.45 -13.16 15.91
C VAL A 209 13.37 -13.37 16.98
N LYS A 210 12.75 -12.27 17.46
CA LYS A 210 11.69 -12.36 18.46
C LYS A 210 10.40 -12.96 17.90
N LEU A 211 10.05 -12.69 16.64
CA LEU A 211 8.91 -13.31 15.97
C LEU A 211 9.18 -14.80 15.69
N ARG A 212 10.39 -15.17 15.28
CA ARG A 212 10.79 -16.56 15.08
C ARG A 212 10.79 -17.39 16.37
N SER A 213 10.95 -16.76 17.53
CA SER A 213 10.83 -17.46 18.82
C SER A 213 9.37 -17.79 19.20
N VAL A 214 8.37 -17.22 18.46
CA VAL A 214 6.97 -17.57 18.65
C VAL A 214 6.64 -18.80 17.81
N PRO A 215 6.20 -19.93 18.41
CA PRO A 215 6.00 -21.20 17.70
C PRO A 215 5.11 -21.08 16.45
N VAL A 216 4.08 -20.27 16.51
CA VAL A 216 3.14 -20.01 15.40
C VAL A 216 3.85 -19.35 14.20
N PHE A 217 4.73 -18.39 14.46
CA PHE A 217 5.46 -17.71 13.37
C PHE A 217 6.47 -18.63 12.68
N TYR A 218 7.16 -19.45 13.44
CA TYR A 218 8.11 -20.44 12.91
C TYR A 218 7.43 -21.44 11.97
N VAL A 219 6.24 -21.90 12.35
CA VAL A 219 5.45 -22.80 11.50
C VAL A 219 4.99 -22.10 10.22
N THR A 220 4.58 -20.85 10.31
CA THR A 220 4.11 -20.06 9.16
C THR A 220 5.25 -19.77 8.18
N GLU A 221 6.44 -19.37 8.67
CA GLU A 221 7.62 -19.15 7.85
C GLU A 221 8.04 -20.44 7.10
N LYS A 222 8.04 -21.57 7.80
CA LYS A 222 8.40 -22.87 7.24
C LYS A 222 7.42 -23.36 6.17
N VAL A 223 6.15 -23.05 6.32
CA VAL A 223 5.11 -23.42 5.36
C VAL A 223 5.15 -22.53 4.13
N VAL A 224 5.34 -21.21 4.29
CA VAL A 224 5.52 -20.31 3.14
C VAL A 224 6.74 -20.70 2.33
N THR A 225 7.87 -21.02 2.97
CA THR A 225 9.06 -21.50 2.28
C THR A 225 8.87 -22.88 1.62
N THR A 226 8.03 -23.75 2.17
CA THR A 226 7.75 -25.09 1.59
C THR A 226 6.75 -25.04 0.44
N LEU A 227 5.83 -24.06 0.44
CA LEU A 227 4.85 -23.87 -0.66
C LEU A 227 5.45 -23.12 -1.86
N VAL A 228 6.58 -22.46 -1.69
CA VAL A 228 7.29 -21.68 -2.72
C VAL A 228 8.53 -22.43 -3.24
N SER A 229 8.88 -23.56 -2.68
CA SER A 229 9.92 -24.47 -3.15
C SER A 229 9.33 -25.65 -3.91
#